data_c4b1edf10dbee59bd37ce6347b3a8c25
#
_entry.id   c4b1edf10dbee59bd37ce6347b3a8c25
#
_cell.length_a   1.000
_cell.length_b   1.000
_cell.length_c   1.000
_cell.angle_alpha   90.00
_cell.angle_beta   90.00
_cell.angle_gamma   90.00
#
_symmetry.space_group_name_H-M   'P 1'
#
loop_
_entity.id
_entity.type
_entity.pdbx_description
1 polymer ?
#
loop_
_entity_poly.entity_id
_entity_poly.type
_entity_poly.pdbx_seq_one_letter_code
_entity_poly.pdbx_strand_id
1 'polypeptide(L)'
;MKKWLVVAMLFPVLAVAQQNHKQYEPPSAPGAGQKLLAKFAGNWNLTQTFFPRTGKPIVTTGTCHQYMVQDGKFLESDFTFYRPGGKKTTGTGISGFDPKTNRFTTVWFDSRQTTMSIRQSDGTFDGKTIVLYSTALDPDDPGRKTVARAHLEDNGHVLIYRHSLIGPDGKERLIFEMRLTKK
;
A
#
# COMPACT_ATOMS: atom_id res chain seq x y z
N MET A 1 -35.40 73.85 36.91
CA MET A 1 -35.71 72.68 36.01
C MET A 1 -34.40 72.21 35.39
N LYS A 2 -33.84 71.09 35.91
CA LYS A 2 -32.57 70.47 35.44
C LYS A 2 -32.92 69.42 34.41
N LYS A 3 -32.47 69.57 33.15
CA LYS A 3 -32.61 68.57 32.10
C LYS A 3 -31.43 67.66 32.17
N TRP A 4 -31.70 66.32 32.41
CA TRP A 4 -30.71 65.25 32.35
C TRP A 4 -30.64 64.75 30.92
N LEU A 5 -29.43 64.84 30.31
CA LEU A 5 -29.12 64.31 29.02
C LEU A 5 -28.61 62.81 29.22
N VAL A 6 -29.40 61.90 28.79
CA VAL A 6 -28.98 60.46 28.78
C VAL A 6 -28.24 60.23 27.47
N VAL A 7 -26.92 60.05 27.57
CA VAL A 7 -26.09 59.62 26.44
C VAL A 7 -26.10 58.09 26.41
N ALA A 8 -26.80 57.51 25.44
CA ALA A 8 -26.78 56.09 25.18
C ALA A 8 -25.50 55.75 24.40
N MET A 9 -24.53 55.09 25.04
CA MET A 9 -23.35 54.51 24.36
C MET A 9 -23.76 53.24 23.63
N LEU A 10 -23.81 53.29 22.32
CA LEU A 10 -23.89 52.12 21.44
C LEU A 10 -22.50 51.49 21.37
N PHE A 11 -22.32 50.38 22.04
CA PHE A 11 -21.16 49.51 21.82
C PHE A 11 -21.37 48.70 20.54
N PRO A 12 -20.48 48.76 19.54
CA PRO A 12 -20.55 47.83 18.42
C PRO A 12 -20.14 46.47 18.91
N VAL A 13 -21.08 45.54 18.90
CA VAL A 13 -20.78 44.09 19.08
C VAL A 13 -20.07 43.65 17.80
N LEU A 14 -18.75 43.60 17.85
CA LEU A 14 -17.94 42.89 16.86
C LEU A 14 -18.24 41.39 16.97
N ALA A 15 -19.19 40.94 16.18
CA ALA A 15 -19.37 39.50 15.95
C ALA A 15 -18.14 38.99 15.20
N VAL A 16 -17.16 38.50 15.94
CA VAL A 16 -16.07 37.68 15.38
C VAL A 16 -16.72 36.43 14.86
N ALA A 17 -17.01 36.36 13.56
CA ALA A 17 -17.34 35.14 12.88
C ALA A 17 -16.11 34.20 13.03
N GLN A 18 -16.16 33.32 14.00
CA GLN A 18 -15.25 32.17 14.04
C GLN A 18 -15.50 31.37 12.77
N GLN A 19 -14.71 31.64 11.74
CA GLN A 19 -14.56 30.73 10.65
C GLN A 19 -14.01 29.43 11.29
N ASN A 20 -14.85 28.40 11.37
CA ASN A 20 -14.43 27.05 11.60
C ASN A 20 -13.54 26.64 10.40
N HIS A 21 -12.30 27.12 10.37
CA HIS A 21 -11.27 26.43 9.64
C HIS A 21 -11.27 25.01 10.23
N LYS A 22 -11.74 24.02 9.46
CA LYS A 22 -11.39 22.63 9.72
C LYS A 22 -9.88 22.65 9.88
N GLN A 23 -9.43 22.66 11.11
CA GLN A 23 -8.03 22.56 11.44
C GLN A 23 -7.59 21.28 10.75
N TYR A 24 -6.69 21.40 9.78
CA TYR A 24 -6.11 20.25 9.10
C TYR A 24 -5.47 19.46 10.22
N GLU A 25 -6.14 18.37 10.63
CA GLU A 25 -5.60 17.56 11.70
C GLU A 25 -4.20 17.17 11.28
N PRO A 26 -3.19 17.37 12.15
CA PRO A 26 -1.85 16.91 11.85
C PRO A 26 -1.97 15.42 11.50
N PRO A 27 -1.23 14.95 10.48
CA PRO A 27 -1.34 13.58 10.01
C PRO A 27 -1.28 12.65 11.20
N SER A 28 -2.35 11.87 11.37
CA SER A 28 -2.52 10.96 12.50
C SER A 28 -1.28 10.09 12.67
N ALA A 29 -0.91 9.80 13.90
CA ALA A 29 0.14 8.85 14.22
C ALA A 29 -0.06 7.53 13.45
N PRO A 30 1.01 6.82 13.06
CA PRO A 30 0.91 5.58 12.32
C PRO A 30 -0.08 4.60 12.96
N GLY A 31 -1.13 4.24 12.21
CA GLY A 31 -2.15 3.29 12.63
C GLY A 31 -1.68 1.83 12.55
N ALA A 32 -2.60 0.89 12.74
CA ALA A 32 -2.30 -0.54 12.72
C ALA A 32 -1.67 -1.00 11.40
N GLY A 33 -2.12 -0.46 10.26
CA GLY A 33 -1.59 -0.79 8.95
C GLY A 33 -0.15 -0.30 8.77
N GLN A 34 0.18 0.93 9.17
CA GLN A 34 1.55 1.43 9.12
C GLN A 34 2.48 0.65 10.05
N LYS A 35 2.01 0.24 11.23
CA LYS A 35 2.76 -0.62 12.14
C LYS A 35 3.06 -2.00 11.52
N LEU A 36 2.14 -2.54 10.72
CA LEU A 36 2.40 -3.77 9.98
C LEU A 36 3.40 -3.52 8.86
N LEU A 37 3.24 -2.46 8.06
CA LEU A 37 4.18 -2.10 6.99
C LEU A 37 5.61 -1.91 7.53
N ALA A 38 5.76 -1.28 8.69
CA ALA A 38 7.06 -1.09 9.34
C ALA A 38 7.77 -2.42 9.68
N LYS A 39 7.03 -3.51 9.93
CA LYS A 39 7.63 -4.83 10.16
C LYS A 39 8.22 -5.44 8.88
N PHE A 40 7.79 -4.98 7.71
CA PHE A 40 8.34 -5.42 6.42
C PHE A 40 9.66 -4.74 6.10
N ALA A 41 9.98 -3.63 6.76
CA ALA A 41 11.24 -2.92 6.54
C ALA A 41 12.45 -3.80 6.81
N GLY A 42 13.48 -3.68 5.95
CA GLY A 42 14.72 -4.42 6.03
C GLY A 42 15.29 -4.82 4.68
N ASN A 43 16.39 -5.55 4.73
CA ASN A 43 17.02 -6.14 3.56
C ASN A 43 16.65 -7.62 3.45
N TRP A 44 16.28 -8.05 2.26
CA TRP A 44 15.74 -9.37 2.02
C TRP A 44 16.43 -10.08 0.85
N ASN A 45 16.65 -11.38 0.99
CA ASN A 45 16.89 -12.26 -0.15
C ASN A 45 15.54 -12.72 -0.67
N LEU A 46 15.36 -12.70 -1.98
CA LEU A 46 14.12 -13.01 -2.67
C LEU A 46 14.23 -14.31 -3.47
N THR A 47 13.25 -15.17 -3.34
CA THR A 47 12.95 -16.24 -4.29
C THR A 47 11.55 -16.03 -4.84
N GLN A 48 11.41 -15.91 -6.16
CA GLN A 48 10.13 -15.84 -6.85
C GLN A 48 9.89 -17.12 -7.64
N THR A 49 8.76 -17.76 -7.38
CA THR A 49 8.28 -18.91 -8.15
C THR A 49 7.07 -18.48 -8.96
N PHE A 50 7.19 -18.53 -10.28
CA PHE A 50 6.10 -18.29 -11.22
C PHE A 50 5.47 -19.60 -11.65
N PHE A 51 4.15 -19.67 -11.64
CA PHE A 51 3.35 -20.84 -12.00
C PHE A 51 2.62 -20.60 -13.35
N PRO A 52 3.19 -21.02 -14.49
CA PRO A 52 2.56 -20.88 -15.79
C PRO A 52 1.29 -21.76 -15.88
N ARG A 53 0.43 -21.49 -16.86
CA ARG A 53 -0.75 -22.34 -17.11
C ARG A 53 -0.37 -23.78 -17.48
N THR A 54 0.73 -23.92 -18.19
CA THR A 54 1.29 -25.20 -18.64
C THR A 54 2.79 -25.20 -18.40
N GLY A 55 3.37 -26.39 -18.17
CA GLY A 55 4.80 -26.53 -17.94
C GLY A 55 5.18 -26.50 -16.45
N LYS A 56 6.49 -26.48 -16.21
CA LYS A 56 7.06 -26.49 -14.84
C LYS A 56 7.14 -25.08 -14.27
N PRO A 57 7.06 -24.92 -12.94
CA PRO A 57 7.32 -23.64 -12.30
C PRO A 57 8.68 -23.06 -12.66
N ILE A 58 8.74 -21.74 -12.80
CA ILE A 58 9.96 -20.98 -13.11
C ILE A 58 10.40 -20.26 -11.85
N VAL A 59 11.63 -20.55 -11.41
CA VAL A 59 12.20 -19.94 -10.20
C VAL A 59 13.21 -18.87 -10.60
N THR A 60 13.10 -17.70 -9.99
CA THR A 60 14.08 -16.62 -10.06
C THR A 60 14.44 -16.16 -8.67
N THR A 61 15.67 -15.69 -8.50
CA THR A 61 16.14 -15.11 -7.25
C THR A 61 16.31 -13.59 -7.39
N GLY A 62 16.50 -12.93 -6.27
CA GLY A 62 16.69 -11.49 -6.25
C GLY A 62 16.99 -10.96 -4.86
N THR A 63 16.88 -9.66 -4.74
CA THR A 63 16.95 -8.94 -3.46
C THR A 63 15.84 -7.92 -3.39
N CYS A 64 15.46 -7.57 -2.17
CA CYS A 64 14.54 -6.47 -1.91
C CYS A 64 15.07 -5.65 -0.74
N HIS A 65 15.03 -4.33 -0.86
CA HIS A 65 15.21 -3.39 0.23
C HIS A 65 13.88 -2.69 0.50
N GLN A 66 13.41 -2.77 1.73
CA GLN A 66 12.14 -2.15 2.15
C GLN A 66 12.41 -1.17 3.29
N TYR A 67 11.86 0.02 3.19
CA TYR A 67 12.06 1.07 4.19
C TYR A 67 10.84 1.99 4.29
N MET A 68 10.63 2.52 5.49
CA MET A 68 9.56 3.49 5.73
C MET A 68 9.99 4.87 5.26
N VAL A 69 9.10 5.57 4.56
CA VAL A 69 9.29 6.95 4.08
C VAL A 69 8.20 7.87 4.63
N GLN A 70 8.36 9.19 4.45
CA GLN A 70 7.38 10.21 4.87
C GLN A 70 6.98 10.03 6.34
N ASP A 71 7.96 10.07 7.24
CA ASP A 71 7.77 9.94 8.70
C ASP A 71 7.05 8.64 9.10
N GLY A 72 7.36 7.52 8.43
CA GLY A 72 6.81 6.21 8.74
C GLY A 72 5.39 5.98 8.24
N LYS A 73 4.91 6.74 7.26
CA LYS A 73 3.54 6.62 6.75
C LYS A 73 3.40 5.67 5.57
N PHE A 74 4.47 5.52 4.79
CA PHE A 74 4.49 4.66 3.60
C PHE A 74 5.69 3.72 3.64
N LEU A 75 5.51 2.54 3.06
CA LEU A 75 6.58 1.59 2.83
C LEU A 75 7.00 1.68 1.36
N GLU A 76 8.27 1.97 1.12
CA GLU A 76 8.88 1.83 -0.20
C GLU A 76 9.65 0.51 -0.26
N SER A 77 9.59 -0.16 -1.42
CA SER A 77 10.14 -1.49 -1.64
C SER A 77 10.85 -1.54 -2.97
N ASP A 78 12.18 -1.64 -2.95
CA ASP A 78 13.03 -1.72 -4.13
C ASP A 78 13.46 -3.15 -4.39
N PHE A 79 13.04 -3.69 -5.51
CA PHE A 79 13.31 -5.06 -5.93
C PHE A 79 14.37 -5.12 -7.04
N THR A 80 15.24 -6.11 -6.94
CA THR A 80 16.11 -6.54 -8.05
C THR A 80 15.90 -8.03 -8.28
N PHE A 81 15.50 -8.39 -9.50
CA PHE A 81 15.33 -9.79 -9.92
C PHE A 81 16.49 -10.19 -10.84
N TYR A 82 17.13 -11.30 -10.54
CA TYR A 82 18.20 -11.86 -11.34
C TYR A 82 17.63 -12.79 -12.40
N ARG A 83 17.94 -12.53 -13.66
CA ARG A 83 17.45 -13.29 -14.81
C ARG A 83 18.56 -14.15 -15.40
N PRO A 84 18.23 -15.22 -16.14
CA PRO A 84 19.21 -15.99 -16.89
C PRO A 84 20.10 -15.11 -17.78
N GLY A 85 21.38 -15.49 -17.94
CA GLY A 85 22.35 -14.71 -18.71
C GLY A 85 22.85 -13.43 -18.01
N GLY A 86 22.75 -13.35 -16.68
CA GLY A 86 23.26 -12.21 -15.90
C GLY A 86 22.42 -10.93 -16.00
N LYS A 87 21.30 -10.97 -16.70
CA LYS A 87 20.38 -9.81 -16.81
C LYS A 87 19.70 -9.53 -15.48
N LYS A 88 19.34 -8.26 -15.25
CA LYS A 88 18.60 -7.81 -14.09
C LYS A 88 17.34 -7.07 -14.53
N THR A 89 16.27 -7.21 -13.76
CA THR A 89 15.10 -6.34 -13.83
C THR A 89 14.85 -5.75 -12.46
N THR A 90 14.43 -4.49 -12.41
CA THR A 90 14.14 -3.78 -11.15
C THR A 90 12.67 -3.41 -11.10
N GLY A 91 12.15 -3.24 -9.89
CA GLY A 91 10.80 -2.77 -9.68
C GLY A 91 10.69 -2.09 -8.33
N THR A 92 9.83 -1.09 -8.26
CA THR A 92 9.55 -0.35 -7.03
C THR A 92 8.07 -0.45 -6.69
N GLY A 93 7.79 -0.70 -5.43
CA GLY A 93 6.46 -0.69 -4.84
C GLY A 93 6.35 0.37 -3.76
N ILE A 94 5.26 1.12 -3.74
CA ILE A 94 4.96 2.04 -2.63
C ILE A 94 3.62 1.63 -2.05
N SER A 95 3.60 1.35 -0.75
CA SER A 95 2.40 0.93 -0.01
C SER A 95 2.05 1.93 1.08
N GLY A 96 0.78 2.30 1.16
CA GLY A 96 0.22 3.14 2.21
C GLY A 96 -1.03 2.50 2.83
N PHE A 97 -1.41 2.99 4.00
CA PHE A 97 -2.63 2.59 4.68
C PHE A 97 -3.42 3.83 5.10
N ASP A 98 -4.69 3.86 4.76
CA ASP A 98 -5.63 4.88 5.21
C ASP A 98 -6.43 4.35 6.42
N PRO A 99 -6.19 4.86 7.63
CA PRO A 99 -6.88 4.41 8.83
C PRO A 99 -8.38 4.77 8.85
N LYS A 100 -8.81 5.77 8.06
CA LYS A 100 -10.23 6.18 8.00
C LYS A 100 -11.09 5.17 7.24
N THR A 101 -10.53 4.59 6.18
CA THR A 101 -11.20 3.59 5.35
C THR A 101 -10.72 2.17 5.62
N ASN A 102 -9.75 2.00 6.52
CA ASN A 102 -9.09 0.72 6.83
C ASN A 102 -8.51 0.04 5.58
N ARG A 103 -7.98 0.82 4.62
CA ARG A 103 -7.55 0.34 3.31
C ARG A 103 -6.07 0.53 3.07
N PHE A 104 -5.46 -0.49 2.50
CA PHE A 104 -4.15 -0.39 1.88
C PHE A 104 -4.29 0.02 0.41
N THR A 105 -3.35 0.82 -0.04
CA THR A 105 -3.13 1.10 -1.46
C THR A 105 -1.67 0.84 -1.77
N THR A 106 -1.40 0.09 -2.84
CA THR A 106 -0.05 -0.17 -3.34
C THR A 106 0.03 0.23 -4.80
N VAL A 107 1.06 0.99 -5.14
CA VAL A 107 1.47 1.29 -6.52
C VAL A 107 2.71 0.45 -6.83
N TRP A 108 2.75 -0.14 -8.01
CA TRP A 108 3.90 -0.90 -8.50
C TRP A 108 4.27 -0.48 -9.92
N PHE A 109 5.55 -0.32 -10.16
CA PHE A 109 6.13 -0.12 -11.49
C PHE A 109 7.47 -0.84 -11.60
N ASP A 110 7.83 -1.27 -12.79
CA ASP A 110 9.07 -2.02 -13.01
C ASP A 110 9.73 -1.69 -14.35
N SER A 111 11.01 -2.05 -14.49
CA SER A 111 11.85 -1.75 -15.65
C SER A 111 11.41 -2.43 -16.96
N ARG A 112 10.38 -3.26 -16.95
CA ARG A 112 9.88 -3.99 -18.13
C ARG A 112 8.65 -3.32 -18.76
N GLN A 113 8.03 -2.37 -18.05
CA GLN A 113 6.75 -1.78 -18.44
C GLN A 113 6.82 -0.26 -18.32
N THR A 114 5.97 0.42 -19.08
CA THR A 114 5.77 1.88 -19.00
C THR A 114 4.52 2.26 -18.19
N THR A 115 3.79 1.25 -17.70
CA THR A 115 2.55 1.43 -16.95
C THR A 115 2.75 1.12 -15.47
N MET A 116 1.99 1.79 -14.61
CA MET A 116 1.92 1.48 -13.20
C MET A 116 0.70 0.60 -12.92
N SER A 117 0.82 -0.35 -11.99
CA SER A 117 -0.33 -1.05 -11.45
C SER A 117 -0.72 -0.50 -10.09
N ILE A 118 -2.02 -0.32 -9.86
CA ILE A 118 -2.57 0.11 -8.57
C ILE A 118 -3.39 -1.05 -8.01
N ARG A 119 -3.18 -1.34 -6.72
CA ARG A 119 -3.93 -2.36 -5.98
C ARG A 119 -4.46 -1.76 -4.70
N GLN A 120 -5.68 -2.12 -4.33
CA GLN A 120 -6.31 -1.64 -3.11
C GLN A 120 -6.95 -2.79 -2.34
N SER A 121 -6.97 -2.70 -1.02
CA SER A 121 -7.74 -3.60 -0.17
C SER A 121 -9.20 -3.16 -0.12
N ASP A 122 -10.06 -4.08 0.31
CA ASP A 122 -11.51 -3.84 0.46
C ASP A 122 -11.90 -3.20 1.80
N GLY A 123 -10.94 -3.00 2.71
CA GLY A 123 -11.19 -2.45 4.04
C GLY A 123 -11.29 -3.51 5.14
N THR A 124 -11.08 -4.80 4.84
CA THR A 124 -11.19 -5.92 5.79
C THR A 124 -9.82 -6.31 6.40
N PHE A 125 -9.06 -5.35 6.88
CA PHE A 125 -7.74 -5.64 7.46
C PHE A 125 -7.84 -6.36 8.81
N ASP A 126 -7.20 -7.53 8.92
CA ASP A 126 -7.18 -8.42 10.08
C ASP A 126 -6.03 -8.14 11.08
N GLY A 127 -5.20 -7.14 10.81
CA GLY A 127 -4.01 -6.82 11.60
C GLY A 127 -2.75 -7.62 11.25
N LYS A 128 -2.84 -8.62 10.35
CA LYS A 128 -1.73 -9.55 10.03
C LYS A 128 -1.46 -9.69 8.55
N THR A 129 -2.51 -9.71 7.73
CA THR A 129 -2.43 -9.99 6.29
C THR A 129 -2.86 -8.79 5.48
N ILE A 130 -2.03 -8.37 4.54
CA ILE A 130 -2.42 -7.36 3.55
C ILE A 130 -3.04 -8.11 2.36
N VAL A 131 -4.32 -7.84 2.08
CA VAL A 131 -5.04 -8.39 0.93
C VAL A 131 -5.35 -7.26 -0.04
N LEU A 132 -4.88 -7.36 -1.27
CA LEU A 132 -4.98 -6.33 -2.29
C LEU A 132 -5.64 -6.88 -3.55
N TYR A 133 -6.58 -6.14 -4.08
CA TYR A 133 -7.29 -6.45 -5.32
C TYR A 133 -6.88 -5.48 -6.43
N SER A 134 -6.85 -5.96 -7.66
CA SER A 134 -6.73 -5.11 -8.85
C SER A 134 -7.43 -5.75 -10.04
N THR A 135 -7.78 -4.90 -11.01
CA THR A 135 -8.09 -5.34 -12.36
C THR A 135 -6.79 -5.38 -13.14
N ALA A 136 -6.47 -6.48 -13.79
CA ALA A 136 -5.27 -6.57 -14.60
C ALA A 136 -5.40 -5.67 -15.84
N LEU A 137 -4.33 -4.98 -16.17
CA LEU A 137 -4.18 -4.29 -17.46
C LEU A 137 -3.78 -5.34 -18.50
N ASP A 138 -4.69 -6.25 -18.82
CA ASP A 138 -4.51 -7.26 -19.86
C ASP A 138 -5.34 -6.84 -21.06
N PRO A 139 -4.72 -6.47 -22.22
CA PRO A 139 -5.47 -6.10 -23.42
C PRO A 139 -6.42 -7.19 -23.92
N ASP A 140 -6.04 -8.47 -23.68
CA ASP A 140 -6.83 -9.64 -24.11
C ASP A 140 -7.94 -9.98 -23.11
N ASP A 141 -7.88 -9.46 -21.87
CA ASP A 141 -8.87 -9.68 -20.82
C ASP A 141 -8.94 -8.46 -19.87
N PRO A 142 -9.53 -7.34 -20.31
CA PRO A 142 -9.55 -6.08 -19.57
C PRO A 142 -10.36 -6.12 -18.27
N GLY A 143 -11.16 -7.16 -18.07
CA GLY A 143 -11.96 -7.39 -16.85
C GLY A 143 -11.28 -8.30 -15.81
N ARG A 144 -10.10 -8.81 -16.10
CA ARG A 144 -9.41 -9.80 -15.31
C ARG A 144 -9.07 -9.30 -13.90
N LYS A 145 -9.66 -9.94 -12.91
CA LYS A 145 -9.41 -9.61 -11.51
C LYS A 145 -8.24 -10.41 -10.94
N THR A 146 -7.46 -9.76 -10.08
CA THR A 146 -6.37 -10.40 -9.35
C THR A 146 -6.46 -10.10 -7.86
N VAL A 147 -5.89 -10.98 -7.05
CA VAL A 147 -5.72 -10.77 -5.61
C VAL A 147 -4.28 -11.06 -5.22
N ALA A 148 -3.74 -10.19 -4.39
CA ALA A 148 -2.42 -10.38 -3.79
C ALA A 148 -2.55 -10.44 -2.27
N ARG A 149 -1.77 -11.32 -1.64
CA ARG A 149 -1.70 -11.44 -0.18
C ARG A 149 -0.26 -11.37 0.28
N ALA A 150 -0.02 -10.56 1.31
CA ALA A 150 1.29 -10.43 1.94
C ALA A 150 1.16 -10.61 3.46
N HIS A 151 1.99 -11.47 4.04
CA HIS A 151 2.07 -11.69 5.48
C HIS A 151 3.46 -12.10 5.92
N LEU A 152 3.75 -11.93 7.20
CA LEU A 152 5.00 -12.35 7.81
C LEU A 152 4.85 -13.72 8.46
N GLU A 153 5.88 -14.54 8.33
CA GLU A 153 6.09 -15.82 9.01
C GLU A 153 7.39 -15.77 9.83
N ASP A 154 7.66 -16.80 10.59
CA ASP A 154 8.90 -16.99 11.34
C ASP A 154 9.31 -15.74 12.13
N ASN A 155 8.40 -15.24 12.99
CA ASN A 155 8.62 -14.05 13.82
C ASN A 155 9.09 -12.81 13.05
N GLY A 156 8.70 -12.70 11.77
CA GLY A 156 9.05 -11.56 10.92
C GLY A 156 10.34 -11.74 10.12
N HIS A 157 10.95 -12.94 10.13
CA HIS A 157 12.13 -13.26 9.32
C HIS A 157 11.80 -13.72 7.91
N VAL A 158 10.54 -14.06 7.64
CA VAL A 158 10.05 -14.45 6.33
C VAL A 158 8.84 -13.63 5.95
N LEU A 159 8.86 -13.05 4.75
CA LEU A 159 7.73 -12.39 4.14
C LEU A 159 7.26 -13.21 2.94
N ILE A 160 6.00 -13.63 2.96
CA ILE A 160 5.35 -14.34 1.86
C ILE A 160 4.44 -13.35 1.12
N TYR A 161 4.59 -13.31 -0.19
CA TYR A 161 3.70 -12.59 -1.08
C TYR A 161 3.17 -13.54 -2.16
N ARG A 162 1.85 -13.69 -2.24
CA ARG A 162 1.17 -14.53 -3.24
C ARG A 162 0.31 -13.66 -4.13
N HIS A 163 0.39 -13.89 -5.43
CA HIS A 163 -0.43 -13.21 -6.43
C HIS A 163 -1.22 -14.23 -7.24
N SER A 164 -2.54 -14.12 -7.19
CA SER A 164 -3.47 -15.03 -7.84
C SER A 164 -4.37 -14.30 -8.82
N LEU A 165 -4.81 -15.03 -9.83
CA LEU A 165 -5.88 -14.66 -10.73
C LEU A 165 -7.20 -15.15 -10.16
N ILE A 166 -8.24 -14.33 -10.23
CA ILE A 166 -9.61 -14.71 -9.90
C ILE A 166 -10.31 -15.08 -11.20
N GLY A 167 -10.72 -16.33 -11.32
CA GLY A 167 -11.49 -16.83 -12.45
C GLY A 167 -12.95 -16.34 -12.46
N PRO A 168 -13.70 -16.53 -13.56
CA PRO A 168 -15.12 -16.19 -13.64
C PRO A 168 -15.99 -16.92 -12.61
N ASP A 169 -15.53 -18.11 -12.17
CA ASP A 169 -16.17 -18.94 -11.15
C ASP A 169 -15.78 -18.52 -9.70
N GLY A 170 -15.02 -17.42 -9.56
CA GLY A 170 -14.50 -16.94 -8.28
C GLY A 170 -13.31 -17.72 -7.73
N LYS A 171 -12.87 -18.79 -8.39
CA LYS A 171 -11.72 -19.57 -7.93
C LYS A 171 -10.41 -18.83 -8.20
N GLU A 172 -9.49 -18.97 -7.26
CA GLU A 172 -8.17 -18.38 -7.36
C GLU A 172 -7.17 -19.37 -7.98
N ARG A 173 -6.38 -18.90 -8.93
CA ARG A 173 -5.23 -19.61 -9.48
C ARG A 173 -3.97 -18.83 -9.19
N LEU A 174 -3.07 -19.43 -8.44
CA LEU A 174 -1.78 -18.82 -8.12
C LEU A 174 -0.99 -18.57 -9.41
N ILE A 175 -0.52 -17.33 -9.59
CA ILE A 175 0.33 -16.92 -10.70
C ILE A 175 1.79 -16.95 -10.27
N PHE A 176 2.09 -16.35 -9.12
CA PHE A 176 3.43 -16.42 -8.54
C PHE A 176 3.40 -16.25 -7.02
N GLU A 177 4.43 -16.78 -6.40
CA GLU A 177 4.76 -16.57 -5.00
C GLU A 177 6.14 -15.93 -4.90
N MET A 178 6.30 -14.97 -4.02
CA MET A 178 7.60 -14.48 -3.57
C MET A 178 7.79 -14.85 -2.11
N ARG A 179 8.92 -15.48 -1.82
CA ARG A 179 9.42 -15.74 -0.49
C ARG A 179 10.64 -14.86 -0.26
N LEU A 180 10.54 -13.96 0.70
CA LEU A 180 11.62 -13.06 1.08
C LEU A 180 12.12 -13.50 2.45
N THR A 181 13.44 -13.75 2.57
CA THR A 181 14.09 -14.11 3.82
C THR A 181 14.98 -12.96 4.27
N LYS A 182 14.80 -12.52 5.50
CA LYS A 182 15.56 -11.38 6.06
C LYS A 182 17.05 -11.68 6.07
N LYS A 183 17.87 -10.69 5.71
CA LYS A 183 19.34 -10.77 5.77
C LYS A 183 19.82 -10.53 7.18
#